data_1b533a41aee59e24a87bab7ab48e0154
#
_entry.id   1b533a41aee59e24a87bab7ab48e0154
#
_cell.length_a   1.000
_cell.length_b   1.000
_cell.length_c   1.000
_cell.angle_alpha   90.00
_cell.angle_beta   90.00
_cell.angle_gamma   90.00
#
_symmetry.space_group_name_H-M   'P 1'
#
loop_
_entity.id
_entity.type
_entity.pdbx_description
1 polymer ?
#
loop_
_entity_poly.entity_id
_entity_poly.type
_entity_poly.pdbx_seq_one_letter_code
_entity_poly.pdbx_strand_id
1 'polypeptide(L)'
;YKKTDIGNRIRVIWAGAEYRGRGRETVWDGCATLTGNTIETFTPINMYNLEKTVTQLDSRHLEWKAVTTGGFGGFDCGLTDHQEGSLAIETSQVNCVVPVADIGFQDFRIDAGGLERHLRLVRLPDTNPHHKLSLERTIPLNSSGDNPLYVCVSQEDGHQAWSSPIYLFN
;
A
#
# COMPACT_ATOMS: atom_id res chain seq x y z
N TYR A 1 6.79 -11.64 -13.53
CA TYR A 1 7.02 -12.56 -12.40
C TYR A 1 6.86 -13.99 -12.93
N LYS A 2 7.82 -14.87 -12.61
CA LYS A 2 7.68 -16.29 -12.91
C LYS A 2 6.59 -16.86 -11.98
N LYS A 3 5.76 -17.75 -12.50
CA LYS A 3 4.66 -18.42 -11.79
C LYS A 3 5.06 -19.23 -10.53
N THR A 4 6.37 -19.23 -10.19
CA THR A 4 6.98 -19.90 -9.04
C THR A 4 7.28 -18.97 -7.84
N ASP A 5 7.11 -17.66 -7.97
CA ASP A 5 7.35 -16.69 -6.89
C ASP A 5 6.00 -16.25 -6.28
N ILE A 6 5.22 -17.22 -5.83
CA ILE A 6 3.95 -16.95 -5.16
C ILE A 6 4.27 -16.67 -3.70
N GLY A 7 4.34 -15.38 -3.34
CA GLY A 7 4.63 -14.98 -1.97
C GLY A 7 3.49 -15.31 -1.01
N ASN A 8 3.84 -15.72 0.19
CA ASN A 8 2.87 -15.91 1.27
C ASN A 8 2.50 -14.59 1.98
N ARG A 9 3.08 -13.47 1.56
CA ARG A 9 2.82 -12.17 2.18
C ARG A 9 1.78 -11.37 1.42
N ILE A 10 0.86 -10.80 2.18
CA ILE A 10 -0.16 -9.85 1.69
C ILE A 10 0.07 -8.51 2.36
N ARG A 11 0.02 -7.44 1.58
CA ARG A 11 0.03 -6.06 2.03
C ARG A 11 -1.37 -5.48 1.97
N VAL A 12 -1.80 -4.87 3.05
CA VAL A 12 -3.05 -4.13 3.17
C VAL A 12 -2.72 -2.67 3.42
N ILE A 13 -3.22 -1.77 2.59
CA ILE A 13 -3.02 -0.33 2.69
C ILE A 13 -4.36 0.38 2.65
N TRP A 14 -4.57 1.30 3.57
CA TRP A 14 -5.63 2.31 3.51
C TRP A 14 -5.02 3.68 3.31
N ALA A 15 -5.64 4.51 2.49
CA ALA A 15 -5.08 5.80 2.09
C ALA A 15 -6.17 6.82 1.77
N GLY A 16 -5.72 8.06 1.64
CA GLY A 16 -6.54 9.18 1.17
C GLY A 16 -7.20 9.99 2.27
N ALA A 17 -8.04 10.94 1.86
CA ALA A 17 -8.77 11.84 2.74
C ALA A 17 -10.17 12.12 2.20
N GLU A 18 -11.07 12.60 3.04
CA GLU A 18 -12.42 12.90 2.62
C GLU A 18 -12.48 14.16 1.75
N TYR A 19 -11.77 15.22 2.13
CA TYR A 19 -11.72 16.50 1.41
C TYR A 19 -10.38 17.22 1.64
N ARG A 20 -10.13 18.28 0.87
CA ARG A 20 -8.98 19.16 1.06
C ARG A 20 -9.25 20.18 2.16
N GLY A 21 -8.24 20.48 2.98
CA GLY A 21 -8.31 21.54 3.96
C GLY A 21 -7.86 21.11 5.36
N ARG A 22 -8.05 22.00 6.32
CA ARG A 22 -7.82 21.71 7.74
C ARG A 22 -8.91 20.78 8.26
N GLY A 23 -8.56 19.81 9.11
CA GLY A 23 -9.49 18.83 9.65
C GLY A 23 -9.90 17.73 8.68
N ARG A 24 -9.09 17.46 7.64
CA ARG A 24 -9.32 16.41 6.64
C ARG A 24 -8.96 14.99 7.13
N GLU A 25 -9.16 14.76 8.39
CA GLU A 25 -8.90 13.46 8.98
C GLU A 25 -9.91 12.43 8.49
N THR A 26 -9.40 11.26 8.10
CA THR A 26 -10.21 10.08 7.79
C THR A 26 -9.85 8.99 8.76
N VAL A 27 -10.84 8.55 9.53
CA VAL A 27 -10.69 7.43 10.45
C VAL A 27 -10.77 6.12 9.67
N TRP A 28 -9.81 5.23 9.92
CA TRP A 28 -9.69 3.92 9.32
C TRP A 28 -9.68 2.81 10.38
N ASP A 29 -10.22 3.09 11.57
CA ASP A 29 -10.32 2.06 12.61
C ASP A 29 -11.01 0.82 12.05
N GLY A 30 -10.47 -0.34 12.34
CA GLY A 30 -11.00 -1.57 11.76
C GLY A 30 -10.34 -2.83 12.27
N CYS A 31 -10.77 -3.92 11.68
CA CYS A 31 -10.23 -5.25 11.94
C CYS A 31 -10.07 -6.07 10.66
N ALA A 32 -9.22 -7.08 10.74
CA ALA A 32 -9.06 -8.10 9.71
C ALA A 32 -9.20 -9.47 10.33
N THR A 33 -9.95 -10.33 9.64
CA THR A 33 -10.20 -11.72 10.07
C THR A 33 -9.83 -12.67 8.93
N LEU A 34 -8.98 -13.65 9.22
CA LEU A 34 -8.67 -14.75 8.33
C LEU A 34 -9.52 -15.97 8.63
N THR A 35 -10.18 -16.50 7.62
CA THR A 35 -10.93 -17.76 7.70
C THR A 35 -10.24 -18.80 6.83
N GLY A 36 -9.97 -19.97 7.36
CA GLY A 36 -9.30 -21.06 6.64
C GLY A 36 -7.77 -20.87 6.44
N ASN A 37 -7.18 -19.87 7.11
CA ASN A 37 -5.74 -19.60 7.06
C ASN A 37 -5.27 -18.99 8.39
N THR A 38 -3.94 -18.81 8.57
CA THR A 38 -3.36 -18.17 9.76
C THR A 38 -2.25 -17.19 9.41
N ILE A 39 -2.06 -16.20 10.27
CA ILE A 39 -1.01 -15.18 10.19
C ILE A 39 0.22 -15.72 10.93
N GLU A 40 1.33 -15.88 10.23
CA GLU A 40 2.63 -16.26 10.79
C GLU A 40 3.48 -15.06 11.17
N THR A 41 3.43 -14.02 10.35
CA THR A 41 4.21 -12.79 10.56
C THR A 41 3.35 -11.57 10.33
N PHE A 42 3.68 -10.49 11.01
CA PHE A 42 2.95 -9.25 10.93
C PHE A 42 3.91 -8.06 11.09
N THR A 43 3.74 -7.03 10.23
CA THR A 43 4.56 -5.81 10.26
C THR A 43 3.69 -4.60 9.95
N PRO A 44 3.54 -3.63 10.88
CA PRO A 44 2.83 -2.39 10.62
C PRO A 44 3.54 -1.49 9.60
N ILE A 45 2.77 -0.71 8.84
CA ILE A 45 3.26 0.27 7.87
C ILE A 45 2.74 1.66 8.24
N ASN A 46 3.64 2.64 8.39
CA ASN A 46 3.34 4.03 8.76
C ASN A 46 2.54 4.19 10.05
N MET A 47 2.77 3.31 11.01
CA MET A 47 2.11 3.29 12.32
C MET A 47 3.09 3.71 13.43
N TYR A 48 3.72 4.89 13.26
CA TYR A 48 4.76 5.39 14.17
C TYR A 48 4.23 6.20 15.35
N ASN A 49 2.94 6.55 15.34
CA ASN A 49 2.31 7.28 16.42
C ASN A 49 1.74 6.30 17.45
N LEU A 50 1.91 6.59 18.74
CA LEU A 50 1.37 5.79 19.85
C LEU A 50 -0.16 5.63 19.83
N GLU A 51 -0.86 6.59 19.21
CA GLU A 51 -2.32 6.55 19.03
C GLU A 51 -2.76 5.73 17.80
N LYS A 52 -1.81 5.37 16.93
CA LYS A 52 -2.05 4.57 15.73
C LYS A 52 -1.41 3.21 15.95
N THR A 53 -2.22 2.23 16.25
CA THR A 53 -1.75 0.90 16.59
C THR A 53 -2.40 -0.13 15.68
N VAL A 54 -1.63 -1.13 15.29
CA VAL A 54 -2.16 -2.39 14.78
C VAL A 54 -1.75 -3.47 15.77
N THR A 55 -2.70 -4.26 16.22
CA THR A 55 -2.51 -5.31 17.20
C THR A 55 -2.96 -6.65 16.63
N GLN A 56 -2.10 -7.64 16.73
CA GLN A 56 -2.46 -9.00 16.44
C GLN A 56 -3.11 -9.61 17.70
N LEU A 57 -4.41 -9.89 17.63
CA LEU A 57 -5.16 -10.45 18.76
C LEU A 57 -4.91 -11.96 18.90
N ASP A 58 -4.83 -12.65 17.78
CA ASP A 58 -4.47 -14.07 17.68
C ASP A 58 -3.92 -14.40 16.27
N SER A 59 -3.79 -15.68 15.94
CA SER A 59 -3.29 -16.12 14.63
C SER A 59 -4.21 -15.81 13.44
N ARG A 60 -5.39 -15.26 13.66
CA ARG A 60 -6.39 -14.99 12.63
C ARG A 60 -6.98 -13.58 12.68
N HIS A 61 -6.75 -12.85 13.76
CA HIS A 61 -7.40 -11.56 13.99
C HIS A 61 -6.39 -10.46 14.21
N LEU A 62 -6.55 -9.38 13.44
CA LEU A 62 -5.87 -8.10 13.61
C LEU A 62 -6.91 -7.02 13.91
N GLU A 63 -6.54 -6.06 14.75
CA GLU A 63 -7.33 -4.86 15.03
C GLU A 63 -6.43 -3.64 14.95
N TRP A 64 -6.93 -2.52 14.46
CA TRP A 64 -6.16 -1.29 14.38
C TRP A 64 -6.99 -0.05 14.65
N LYS A 65 -6.26 0.99 15.07
CA LYS A 65 -6.73 2.37 15.12
C LYS A 65 -5.86 3.19 14.19
N ALA A 66 -6.46 3.88 13.24
CA ALA A 66 -5.74 4.65 12.26
C ALA A 66 -6.50 5.86 11.77
N VAL A 67 -5.77 6.95 11.58
CA VAL A 67 -6.28 8.18 10.98
C VAL A 67 -5.33 8.60 9.88
N THR A 68 -5.85 8.95 8.70
CA THR A 68 -5.08 9.53 7.60
C THR A 68 -5.52 10.97 7.34
N THR A 69 -4.57 11.81 6.94
CA THR A 69 -4.80 13.20 6.53
C THR A 69 -4.39 13.42 5.07
N GLY A 70 -4.61 12.42 4.22
CA GLY A 70 -4.15 12.36 2.84
C GLY A 70 -2.89 11.49 2.63
N GLY A 71 -2.34 10.91 3.71
CA GLY A 71 -1.30 9.88 3.66
C GLY A 71 -1.91 8.47 3.60
N PHE A 72 -1.12 7.50 4.02
CA PHE A 72 -1.54 6.10 4.08
C PHE A 72 -1.05 5.43 5.36
N GLY A 73 -1.67 4.32 5.71
CA GLY A 73 -1.25 3.38 6.73
C GLY A 73 -1.59 1.97 6.29
N GLY A 74 -1.10 0.98 7.02
CA GLY A 74 -1.37 -0.41 6.66
C GLY A 74 -0.57 -1.41 7.44
N PHE A 75 -0.53 -2.63 6.90
CA PHE A 75 0.30 -3.71 7.42
C PHE A 75 0.66 -4.73 6.35
N ASP A 76 1.76 -5.43 6.58
CA ASP A 76 2.09 -6.67 5.90
C ASP A 76 1.77 -7.84 6.82
N CYS A 77 1.12 -8.88 6.31
CA CYS A 77 0.97 -10.15 6.98
C CYS A 77 1.50 -11.30 6.11
N GLY A 78 2.31 -12.15 6.72
CA GLY A 78 2.71 -13.43 6.17
C GLY A 78 1.70 -14.49 6.57
N LEU A 79 1.24 -15.28 5.60
CA LEU A 79 0.23 -16.32 5.78
C LEU A 79 0.88 -17.70 5.76
N THR A 80 0.26 -18.66 6.43
CA THR A 80 0.70 -20.08 6.39
C THR A 80 0.54 -20.66 5.00
N ASP A 81 -0.53 -20.29 4.28
CA ASP A 81 -0.80 -20.74 2.93
C ASP A 81 -1.12 -19.56 2.00
N HIS A 82 -0.68 -19.64 0.75
CA HIS A 82 -0.83 -18.55 -0.23
C HIS A 82 -2.15 -18.62 -1.01
N GLN A 83 -2.94 -19.68 -0.88
CA GLN A 83 -4.17 -19.90 -1.64
C GLN A 83 -5.39 -20.12 -0.73
N GLU A 84 -5.18 -20.75 0.41
CA GLU A 84 -6.28 -21.18 1.27
C GLU A 84 -6.94 -20.02 2.02
N GLY A 85 -8.26 -20.11 2.13
CA GLY A 85 -9.06 -19.25 2.98
C GLY A 85 -9.44 -17.90 2.36
N SER A 86 -9.94 -17.02 3.22
CA SER A 86 -10.37 -15.66 2.86
C SER A 86 -9.95 -14.66 3.91
N LEU A 87 -9.69 -13.42 3.48
CA LEU A 87 -9.40 -12.26 4.30
C LEU A 87 -10.63 -11.34 4.31
N ALA A 88 -11.27 -11.20 5.46
CA ALA A 88 -12.29 -10.20 5.71
C ALA A 88 -11.64 -8.94 6.31
N ILE A 89 -11.99 -7.78 5.79
CA ILE A 89 -11.56 -6.48 6.32
C ILE A 89 -12.80 -5.65 6.57
N GLU A 90 -12.90 -5.14 7.79
CA GLU A 90 -13.99 -4.27 8.23
C GLU A 90 -13.39 -2.97 8.76
N THR A 91 -13.77 -1.86 8.15
CA THR A 91 -13.36 -0.51 8.59
C THR A 91 -14.58 0.41 8.61
N SER A 92 -14.41 1.60 9.19
CA SER A 92 -15.42 2.64 9.11
C SER A 92 -15.68 3.16 7.67
N GLN A 93 -14.82 2.84 6.71
CA GLN A 93 -14.89 3.33 5.33
C GLN A 93 -15.26 2.24 4.32
N VAL A 94 -14.74 1.02 4.49
CA VAL A 94 -14.86 -0.09 3.54
C VAL A 94 -14.97 -1.40 4.28
N ASN A 95 -15.87 -2.26 3.81
CA ASN A 95 -15.97 -3.66 4.25
C ASN A 95 -15.84 -4.57 3.03
N CYS A 96 -14.99 -5.57 3.13
CA CYS A 96 -14.80 -6.54 2.06
C CYS A 96 -14.40 -7.92 2.59
N VAL A 97 -14.66 -8.94 1.77
CA VAL A 97 -14.15 -10.29 1.97
C VAL A 97 -13.53 -10.73 0.66
N VAL A 98 -12.25 -11.08 0.69
CA VAL A 98 -11.48 -11.44 -0.51
C VAL A 98 -10.86 -12.81 -0.31
N PRO A 99 -11.09 -13.79 -1.22
CA PRO A 99 -10.36 -15.06 -1.20
C PRO A 99 -8.85 -14.80 -1.29
N VAL A 100 -8.07 -15.49 -0.47
CA VAL A 100 -6.61 -15.33 -0.46
C VAL A 100 -6.00 -15.62 -1.83
N ALA A 101 -6.55 -16.59 -2.56
CA ALA A 101 -6.13 -16.95 -3.92
C ALA A 101 -6.31 -15.80 -4.95
N ASP A 102 -7.27 -14.91 -4.73
CA ASP A 102 -7.59 -13.79 -5.63
C ASP A 102 -6.70 -12.56 -5.40
N ILE A 103 -5.98 -12.53 -4.27
CA ILE A 103 -5.02 -11.46 -3.99
C ILE A 103 -3.73 -11.74 -4.77
N GLY A 104 -3.56 -11.05 -5.90
CA GLY A 104 -2.42 -11.19 -6.81
C GLY A 104 -1.35 -10.14 -6.60
N PHE A 105 -0.36 -10.13 -7.50
CA PHE A 105 0.71 -9.10 -7.54
C PHE A 105 0.25 -7.76 -8.14
N GLN A 106 -0.97 -7.71 -8.65
CA GLN A 106 -1.61 -6.45 -9.04
C GLN A 106 -2.50 -5.96 -7.91
N ASP A 107 -2.59 -4.65 -7.78
CA ASP A 107 -3.41 -4.03 -6.76
C ASP A 107 -4.90 -4.41 -6.89
N PHE A 108 -5.44 -5.02 -5.86
CA PHE A 108 -6.88 -5.11 -5.66
C PHE A 108 -7.30 -3.87 -4.87
N ARG A 109 -7.93 -2.92 -5.54
CA ARG A 109 -8.29 -1.62 -4.96
C ARG A 109 -9.80 -1.50 -4.83
N ILE A 110 -10.24 -1.06 -3.64
CA ILE A 110 -11.61 -0.71 -3.34
C ILE A 110 -11.65 0.79 -3.07
N ASP A 111 -12.40 1.52 -3.89
CA ASP A 111 -12.59 2.95 -3.75
C ASP A 111 -13.55 3.23 -2.56
N ALA A 112 -13.17 4.17 -1.71
CA ALA A 112 -13.95 4.67 -0.59
C ALA A 112 -14.35 6.15 -0.80
N GLY A 113 -14.26 6.65 -2.03
CA GLY A 113 -14.64 8.01 -2.40
C GLY A 113 -13.67 9.09 -1.90
N GLY A 114 -14.16 10.33 -1.78
CA GLY A 114 -13.38 11.46 -1.29
C GLY A 114 -12.20 11.81 -2.19
N LEU A 115 -11.07 12.19 -1.57
CA LEU A 115 -9.81 12.45 -2.25
C LEU A 115 -8.94 11.18 -2.22
N GLU A 116 -9.20 10.30 -3.19
CA GLU A 116 -8.49 9.03 -3.36
C GLU A 116 -8.50 8.15 -2.11
N ARG A 117 -9.56 8.20 -1.32
CA ARG A 117 -9.74 7.23 -0.25
C ARG A 117 -9.90 5.85 -0.86
N HIS A 118 -9.12 4.92 -0.40
CA HIS A 118 -9.20 3.55 -0.87
C HIS A 118 -8.58 2.56 0.10
N LEU A 119 -9.04 1.33 0.02
CA LEU A 119 -8.37 0.17 0.56
C LEU A 119 -7.69 -0.57 -0.59
N ARG A 120 -6.44 -0.97 -0.40
CA ARG A 120 -5.64 -1.70 -1.39
C ARG A 120 -5.08 -2.97 -0.77
N LEU A 121 -5.24 -4.08 -1.47
CA LEU A 121 -4.63 -5.36 -1.14
C LEU A 121 -3.71 -5.77 -2.29
N VAL A 122 -2.53 -6.26 -1.96
CA VAL A 122 -1.57 -6.75 -2.95
C VAL A 122 -0.71 -7.85 -2.34
N ARG A 123 -0.40 -8.85 -3.14
CA ARG A 123 0.54 -9.90 -2.76
C ARG A 123 1.97 -9.42 -2.97
N LEU A 124 2.82 -9.69 -2.01
CA LEU A 124 4.24 -9.40 -2.11
C LEU A 124 5.00 -10.65 -2.58
N PRO A 125 5.99 -10.52 -3.46
CA PRO A 125 6.87 -11.62 -3.80
C PRO A 125 7.73 -12.02 -2.60
N ASP A 126 8.13 -13.29 -2.51
CA ASP A 126 8.99 -13.80 -1.43
C ASP A 126 10.37 -13.18 -1.49
N THR A 127 10.84 -12.92 -2.70
CA THR A 127 12.12 -12.26 -2.96
C THR A 127 11.92 -11.08 -3.89
N ASN A 128 12.60 -9.98 -3.62
CA ASN A 128 12.69 -8.86 -4.55
C ASN A 128 14.06 -8.84 -5.21
N PRO A 129 14.24 -9.47 -6.39
CA PRO A 129 15.52 -9.49 -7.09
C PRO A 129 15.86 -8.15 -7.77
N HIS A 130 14.91 -7.21 -7.80
CA HIS A 130 15.03 -5.95 -8.52
C HIS A 130 15.65 -4.86 -7.63
N HIS A 131 16.98 -4.91 -7.49
CA HIS A 131 17.73 -3.87 -6.77
C HIS A 131 18.20 -2.72 -7.67
N LYS A 132 17.96 -2.83 -8.99
CA LYS A 132 18.37 -1.84 -9.98
C LYS A 132 17.25 -1.60 -10.97
N LEU A 133 16.97 -0.33 -11.21
CA LEU A 133 16.09 0.13 -12.27
C LEU A 133 16.91 0.96 -13.26
N SER A 134 16.79 0.66 -14.54
CA SER A 134 17.35 1.47 -15.62
C SER A 134 16.21 1.91 -16.54
N LEU A 135 16.14 3.20 -16.80
CA LEU A 135 15.15 3.81 -17.69
C LEU A 135 15.87 4.76 -18.64
N GLU A 136 15.64 4.58 -19.93
CA GLU A 136 16.03 5.52 -20.96
C GLU A 136 14.77 6.06 -21.66
N ARG A 137 14.64 7.38 -21.74
CA ARG A 137 13.48 8.02 -22.35
C ARG A 137 13.87 9.31 -23.06
N THR A 138 13.40 9.47 -24.27
CA THR A 138 13.44 10.75 -24.99
C THR A 138 12.27 11.63 -24.55
N ILE A 139 12.55 12.84 -24.12
CA ILE A 139 11.57 13.80 -23.63
C ILE A 139 11.57 15.01 -24.58
N PRO A 140 10.42 15.45 -25.10
CA PRO A 140 10.33 16.69 -25.84
C PRO A 140 10.61 17.88 -24.91
N LEU A 141 11.47 18.80 -25.34
CA LEU A 141 11.75 20.02 -24.61
C LEU A 141 10.85 21.16 -25.11
N ASN A 142 10.52 22.09 -24.24
CA ASN A 142 9.90 23.34 -24.63
C ASN A 142 10.86 24.15 -25.49
N SER A 143 10.37 24.74 -26.56
CA SER A 143 11.18 25.55 -27.50
C SER A 143 11.57 26.91 -26.94
N SER A 144 11.00 27.34 -25.85
CA SER A 144 11.29 28.60 -25.15
C SER A 144 11.25 28.41 -23.64
N GLY A 145 12.24 29.02 -22.97
CA GLY A 145 12.36 28.97 -21.50
C GLY A 145 13.12 27.73 -20.99
N ASP A 146 13.24 27.66 -19.70
CA ASP A 146 13.97 26.60 -19.00
C ASP A 146 13.20 25.29 -19.01
N ASN A 147 13.90 24.19 -19.12
CA ASN A 147 13.39 22.85 -19.02
C ASN A 147 13.97 22.15 -17.77
N PRO A 148 13.37 22.29 -16.60
CA PRO A 148 13.82 21.59 -15.41
C PRO A 148 13.39 20.12 -15.49
N LEU A 149 14.36 19.22 -15.37
CA LEU A 149 14.14 17.77 -15.37
C LEU A 149 14.62 17.20 -14.05
N TYR A 150 13.83 16.34 -13.46
CA TYR A 150 14.21 15.55 -12.30
C TYR A 150 13.59 14.16 -12.36
N VAL A 151 14.16 13.23 -11.61
CA VAL A 151 13.64 11.87 -11.47
C VAL A 151 13.04 11.73 -10.09
N CYS A 152 11.82 11.22 -10.03
CA CYS A 152 11.20 10.76 -8.81
C CYS A 152 11.06 9.24 -8.87
N VAL A 153 11.57 8.56 -7.86
CA VAL A 153 11.39 7.12 -7.66
C VAL A 153 10.44 6.92 -6.50
N SER A 154 9.37 6.18 -6.74
CA SER A 154 8.44 5.78 -5.69
C SER A 154 8.53 4.27 -5.50
N GLN A 155 8.74 3.83 -4.27
CA GLN A 155 8.71 2.43 -3.88
C GLN A 155 7.28 1.98 -3.58
N GLU A 156 7.03 0.69 -3.60
CA GLU A 156 5.70 0.13 -3.30
C GLU A 156 5.21 0.42 -1.88
N ASP A 157 6.12 0.60 -0.95
CA ASP A 157 5.85 0.98 0.44
C ASP A 157 5.60 2.49 0.63
N GLY A 158 5.62 3.26 -0.48
CA GLY A 158 5.35 4.69 -0.50
C GLY A 158 6.58 5.57 -0.22
N HIS A 159 7.74 5.00 0.05
CA HIS A 159 8.97 5.78 0.13
C HIS A 159 9.32 6.38 -1.21
N GLN A 160 9.78 7.63 -1.19
CA GLN A 160 10.11 8.39 -2.41
C GLN A 160 11.50 9.00 -2.31
N ALA A 161 12.15 9.06 -3.46
CA ALA A 161 13.43 9.75 -3.62
C ALA A 161 13.40 10.62 -4.88
N TRP A 162 14.00 11.80 -4.79
CA TRP A 162 14.10 12.74 -5.90
C TRP A 162 15.57 13.00 -6.21
N SER A 163 15.91 13.06 -7.51
CA SER A 163 17.20 13.59 -7.94
C SER A 163 17.22 15.11 -7.79
N SER A 164 18.41 15.69 -7.79
CA SER A 164 18.54 17.12 -8.06
C SER A 164 18.01 17.45 -9.46
N PRO A 165 17.40 18.62 -9.67
CA PRO A 165 16.96 19.05 -10.99
C PRO A 165 18.16 19.33 -11.91
N ILE A 166 18.00 18.97 -13.19
CA ILE A 166 18.88 19.34 -14.29
C ILE A 166 18.13 20.36 -15.11
N TYR A 167 18.72 21.54 -15.32
CA TYR A 167 18.14 22.60 -16.14
C TYR A 167 18.76 22.58 -17.51
N LEU A 168 17.93 22.49 -18.54
CA LEU A 168 18.35 22.64 -19.94
C LEU A 168 17.86 23.99 -20.41
N PHE A 169 18.81 24.86 -20.75
CA PHE A 169 18.56 26.21 -21.28
C PHE A 169 18.60 26.17 -22.79
N ASN A 170 17.69 26.89 -23.43
CA ASN A 170 17.71 27.18 -24.86
C ASN A 170 18.31 28.55 -25.13
#